data_c22cf39a75c87db7537c9d07666a5540
#
_entry.id   c22cf39a75c87db7537c9d07666a5540
#
_cell.length_a   1.000
_cell.length_b   1.000
_cell.length_c   1.000
_cell.angle_alpha   90.00
_cell.angle_beta   90.00
_cell.angle_gamma   90.00
#
_symmetry.space_group_name_H-M   'P 1'
#
loop_
_entity.id
_entity.type
_entity.pdbx_description
1 polymer ?
#
loop_
_entity_poly.entity_id
_entity_poly.type
_entity_poly.pdbx_seq_one_letter_code
_entity_poly.pdbx_strand_id
1 'polypeptide(L)'
;MRQIGTLPDEQQAQTLVDYLLVQGIDGHAEAEEREWAVWIREENQVVAARELLEAYRASPSEAKYREASAEAEARRNARKRQATPDRVIDMRRQWSRPLRQRSPVTFTLIMLCVFASLATNFGQDIRSLAFSALAFCEPDVYLKSLDGLTQVKAGQLWRLVTPIFLHGDVLHLFFNMWWLYGLGPQVETRRGPIRFVLLVVLLAIASNLLQYFFSGPNFLGFSGVVYGLLGYIWSRKTVDPHSTYQLSEMTVLFMLGYFALGFLGDFASSQGSGIANWSHAGGLVAGLVLGYLPLGRRGGE
;
A
#
# COMPACT_ATOMS: atom_id res chain seq x y z
N MET A 1 10.03 32.40 1.49
CA MET A 1 11.45 32.75 1.38
C MET A 1 11.59 34.19 0.93
N ARG A 2 12.52 34.95 1.51
CA ARG A 2 12.80 36.35 1.16
C ARG A 2 14.29 36.53 0.95
N GLN A 3 14.67 37.21 -0.13
CA GLN A 3 16.03 37.66 -0.37
C GLN A 3 16.39 38.82 0.56
N ILE A 4 17.55 38.73 1.20
CA ILE A 4 18.04 39.80 2.11
C ILE A 4 19.08 40.68 1.44
N GLY A 5 19.77 40.20 0.44
CA GLY A 5 20.78 40.94 -0.35
C GLY A 5 21.66 39.97 -1.14
N THR A 6 22.73 40.55 -1.75
CA THR A 6 23.68 39.80 -2.58
C THR A 6 25.12 39.99 -2.07
N LEU A 7 26.01 39.06 -2.41
CA LEU A 7 27.46 39.09 -2.12
C LEU A 7 28.25 38.77 -3.38
N PRO A 8 29.51 39.25 -3.51
CA PRO A 8 30.27 39.19 -4.74
C PRO A 8 30.62 37.77 -5.20
N ASP A 9 30.81 36.85 -4.28
CA ASP A 9 31.27 35.48 -4.57
C ASP A 9 30.60 34.42 -3.66
N GLU A 10 30.69 33.16 -4.11
CA GLU A 10 30.14 31.99 -3.44
C GLU A 10 30.68 31.84 -2.02
N GLN A 11 31.99 32.04 -1.84
CA GLN A 11 32.64 31.80 -0.56
C GLN A 11 32.15 32.76 0.52
N GLN A 12 31.99 34.03 0.16
CA GLN A 12 31.43 35.04 1.09
C GLN A 12 29.97 34.75 1.38
N ALA A 13 29.17 34.41 0.39
CA ALA A 13 27.76 34.07 0.58
C ALA A 13 27.59 32.85 1.47
N GLN A 14 28.41 31.82 1.25
CA GLN A 14 28.37 30.62 2.08
C GLN A 14 28.84 30.87 3.50
N THR A 15 29.87 31.69 3.70
CA THR A 15 30.36 32.07 5.01
C THR A 15 29.28 32.81 5.82
N LEU A 16 28.54 33.72 5.17
CA LEU A 16 27.42 34.40 5.82
C LEU A 16 26.29 33.43 6.14
N VAL A 17 25.91 32.52 5.23
CA VAL A 17 24.87 31.51 5.47
C VAL A 17 25.25 30.59 6.64
N ASP A 18 26.53 30.24 6.76
CA ASP A 18 27.05 29.47 7.89
C ASP A 18 26.92 30.23 9.22
N TYR A 19 27.25 31.50 9.21
CA TYR A 19 27.09 32.34 10.38
C TYR A 19 25.62 32.50 10.79
N LEU A 20 24.74 32.74 9.82
CA LEU A 20 23.30 32.81 10.05
C LEU A 20 22.76 31.50 10.66
N LEU A 21 23.21 30.34 10.18
CA LEU A 21 22.84 29.03 10.70
C LEU A 21 23.25 28.86 12.17
N VAL A 22 24.43 29.33 12.55
CA VAL A 22 24.90 29.31 13.94
C VAL A 22 24.04 30.22 14.84
N GLN A 23 23.56 31.35 14.31
CA GLN A 23 22.62 32.24 15.01
C GLN A 23 21.16 31.73 15.00
N GLY A 24 20.90 30.54 14.42
CA GLY A 24 19.55 29.95 14.38
C GLY A 24 18.67 30.45 13.24
N ILE A 25 19.26 31.14 12.26
CA ILE A 25 18.57 31.67 11.07
C ILE A 25 18.83 30.73 9.89
N ASP A 26 17.78 30.09 9.37
CA ASP A 26 17.89 29.14 8.23
C ASP A 26 17.83 29.89 6.90
N GLY A 27 18.92 29.83 6.13
CA GLY A 27 19.05 30.48 4.83
C GLY A 27 19.89 29.64 3.86
N HIS A 28 19.93 30.09 2.62
CA HIS A 28 20.79 29.54 1.58
C HIS A 28 21.29 30.61 0.62
N ALA A 29 22.40 30.32 -0.04
CA ALA A 29 22.95 31.15 -1.09
C ALA A 29 22.62 30.56 -2.47
N GLU A 30 22.25 31.39 -3.42
CA GLU A 30 21.91 31.01 -4.78
C GLU A 30 22.65 31.91 -5.78
N ALA A 31 23.20 31.35 -6.84
CA ALA A 31 23.90 32.09 -7.87
C ALA A 31 22.91 32.91 -8.70
N GLU A 32 23.17 34.22 -8.81
CA GLU A 32 22.57 35.15 -9.77
C GLU A 32 23.65 35.58 -10.76
N GLU A 33 23.27 36.14 -11.92
CA GLU A 33 24.14 36.37 -13.09
C GLU A 33 25.57 36.84 -12.79
N ARG A 34 25.81 37.69 -11.77
CA ARG A 34 27.12 38.21 -11.37
C ARG A 34 27.43 38.20 -9.88
N GLU A 35 26.44 37.82 -9.07
CA GLU A 35 26.52 37.88 -7.62
C GLU A 35 25.83 36.67 -7.01
N TRP A 36 25.94 36.50 -5.70
CA TRP A 36 25.29 35.45 -4.96
C TRP A 36 24.22 36.01 -4.03
N ALA A 37 22.94 35.66 -4.30
CA ALA A 37 21.81 36.08 -3.50
C ALA A 37 21.70 35.20 -2.22
N VAL A 38 21.44 35.85 -1.08
CA VAL A 38 21.20 35.20 0.19
C VAL A 38 19.71 35.24 0.51
N TRP A 39 19.13 34.06 0.70
CA TRP A 39 17.70 33.86 0.95
C TRP A 39 17.47 33.34 2.34
N ILE A 40 16.44 33.88 3.03
CA ILE A 40 16.00 33.45 4.35
C ILE A 40 14.65 32.73 4.26
N ARG A 41 14.53 31.62 4.97
CA ARG A 41 13.35 30.78 4.89
C ARG A 41 12.16 31.35 5.66
N GLU A 42 12.40 31.91 6.84
CA GLU A 42 11.37 32.43 7.74
C GLU A 42 11.26 33.95 7.68
N GLU A 43 10.05 34.48 7.44
CA GLU A 43 9.81 35.90 7.23
C GLU A 43 10.05 36.76 8.46
N ASN A 44 9.82 36.23 9.66
CA ASN A 44 10.07 36.87 10.92
C ASN A 44 11.57 37.07 11.24
N GLN A 45 12.46 36.36 10.55
CA GLN A 45 13.91 36.43 10.73
C GLN A 45 14.61 37.39 9.76
N VAL A 46 13.88 37.89 8.76
CA VAL A 46 14.45 38.72 7.68
C VAL A 46 15.13 39.99 8.16
N VAL A 47 14.55 40.67 9.15
CA VAL A 47 15.11 41.94 9.72
C VAL A 47 16.45 41.66 10.38
N ALA A 48 16.49 40.67 11.28
CA ALA A 48 17.73 40.29 11.96
C ALA A 48 18.82 39.79 10.97
N ALA A 49 18.40 39.02 9.96
CA ALA A 49 19.32 38.55 8.93
C ALA A 49 19.93 39.68 8.09
N ARG A 50 19.17 40.74 7.79
CA ARG A 50 19.70 41.94 7.11
C ARG A 50 20.72 42.70 7.92
N GLU A 51 20.47 42.88 9.21
CA GLU A 51 21.44 43.52 10.12
C GLU A 51 22.76 42.72 10.14
N LEU A 52 22.69 41.39 10.18
CA LEU A 52 23.85 40.51 10.14
C LEU A 52 24.59 40.58 8.79
N LEU A 53 23.87 40.71 7.68
CA LEU A 53 24.45 40.89 6.34
C LEU A 53 25.24 42.23 6.28
N GLU A 54 24.67 43.34 6.79
CA GLU A 54 25.34 44.63 6.80
C GLU A 54 26.59 44.63 7.70
N ALA A 55 26.51 43.98 8.87
CA ALA A 55 27.66 43.77 9.73
C ALA A 55 28.77 42.95 9.06
N TYR A 56 28.37 41.90 8.31
CA TYR A 56 29.31 41.08 7.55
C TYR A 56 29.99 41.87 6.42
N ARG A 57 29.23 42.69 5.67
CA ARG A 57 29.75 43.55 4.61
C ARG A 57 30.78 44.56 5.13
N ALA A 58 30.57 45.11 6.35
CA ALA A 58 31.47 46.05 6.97
C ALA A 58 32.81 45.42 7.38
N SER A 59 32.80 44.13 7.79
CA SER A 59 34.01 43.48 8.32
C SER A 59 34.06 41.99 8.01
N PRO A 60 34.16 41.54 6.76
CA PRO A 60 34.01 40.13 6.37
C PRO A 60 35.15 39.23 6.86
N SER A 61 36.28 39.78 7.26
CA SER A 61 37.47 39.04 7.70
C SER A 61 37.53 38.75 9.21
N GLU A 62 36.50 39.14 9.98
CA GLU A 62 36.46 38.87 11.40
C GLU A 62 36.50 37.38 11.73
N ALA A 63 37.22 37.00 12.78
CA ALA A 63 37.42 35.61 13.19
C ALA A 63 36.12 34.85 13.43
N LYS A 64 35.07 35.55 13.96
CA LYS A 64 33.77 34.97 14.25
C LYS A 64 33.09 34.27 13.02
N TYR A 65 33.33 34.79 11.83
CA TYR A 65 32.73 34.20 10.59
C TYR A 65 33.42 32.91 10.19
N ARG A 66 34.75 32.79 10.36
CA ARG A 66 35.50 31.58 10.10
C ARG A 66 35.20 30.49 11.13
N GLU A 67 35.06 30.88 12.40
CA GLU A 67 34.69 29.97 13.47
C GLU A 67 33.27 29.43 13.26
N ALA A 68 32.33 30.29 12.81
CA ALA A 68 30.98 29.91 12.51
C ALA A 68 30.88 28.90 11.34
N SER A 69 31.73 29.01 10.33
CA SER A 69 31.77 28.04 9.23
C SER A 69 32.15 26.63 9.72
N ALA A 70 33.11 26.50 10.61
CA ALA A 70 33.50 25.24 11.21
C ALA A 70 32.37 24.66 12.10
N GLU A 71 31.72 25.51 12.89
CA GLU A 71 30.57 25.09 13.71
C GLU A 71 29.37 24.68 12.86
N ALA A 72 29.05 25.44 11.80
CA ALA A 72 27.97 25.14 10.88
C ALA A 72 28.18 23.79 10.18
N GLU A 73 29.43 23.50 9.78
CA GLU A 73 29.78 22.20 9.20
C GLU A 73 29.60 21.06 10.22
N ALA A 74 30.03 21.26 11.46
CA ALA A 74 29.84 20.29 12.53
C ALA A 74 28.33 20.04 12.78
N ARG A 75 27.50 21.11 12.83
CA ARG A 75 26.04 20.98 12.98
C ARG A 75 25.40 20.24 11.78
N ARG A 76 25.82 20.55 10.55
CA ARG A 76 25.35 19.83 9.35
C ARG A 76 25.73 18.36 9.38
N ASN A 77 26.96 18.04 9.77
CA ASN A 77 27.42 16.68 9.90
C ASN A 77 26.70 15.90 11.02
N ALA A 78 26.45 16.57 12.17
CA ALA A 78 25.63 15.99 13.24
C ALA A 78 24.19 15.72 12.78
N ARG A 79 23.57 16.67 12.06
CA ARG A 79 22.23 16.53 11.50
C ARG A 79 22.17 15.42 10.43
N LYS A 80 23.20 15.27 9.58
CA LYS A 80 23.36 14.14 8.65
C LYS A 80 23.53 12.80 9.36
N ARG A 81 24.18 12.76 10.51
CA ARG A 81 24.34 11.53 11.32
C ARG A 81 23.08 11.19 12.11
N GLN A 82 22.30 12.17 12.53
CA GLN A 82 21.02 11.99 13.22
C GLN A 82 19.85 11.81 12.26
N ALA A 83 19.92 12.33 11.04
CA ALA A 83 19.03 11.91 9.98
C ALA A 83 19.31 10.42 9.77
N THR A 84 18.47 9.57 10.35
CA THR A 84 18.28 8.21 9.83
C THR A 84 18.24 8.38 8.31
N PRO A 85 19.05 7.62 7.55
CA PRO A 85 18.97 7.75 6.11
C PRO A 85 17.49 7.65 5.76
N ASP A 86 16.90 8.73 5.30
CA ASP A 86 15.63 8.65 4.60
C ASP A 86 15.87 7.49 3.65
N ARG A 87 15.19 6.41 3.93
CA ARG A 87 15.23 5.23 3.08
C ARG A 87 14.53 5.67 1.82
N VAL A 88 15.25 6.46 1.01
CA VAL A 88 14.86 6.73 -0.38
C VAL A 88 14.72 5.34 -0.99
N ILE A 89 13.53 4.81 -0.87
CA ILE A 89 13.18 3.54 -1.49
C ILE A 89 13.20 3.86 -2.96
N ASP A 90 14.32 3.56 -3.61
CA ASP A 90 14.42 3.64 -5.06
C ASP A 90 13.36 2.70 -5.65
N MET A 91 12.20 3.27 -5.91
CA MET A 91 11.03 2.56 -6.42
C MET A 91 11.38 1.86 -7.74
N ARG A 92 12.28 2.41 -8.55
CA ARG A 92 12.75 1.77 -9.79
C ARG A 92 13.51 0.48 -9.48
N ARG A 93 14.40 0.47 -8.49
CA ARG A 93 15.11 -0.74 -8.03
C ARG A 93 14.17 -1.76 -7.39
N GLN A 94 13.13 -1.32 -6.71
CA GLN A 94 12.13 -2.23 -6.15
C GLN A 94 11.24 -2.84 -7.24
N TRP A 95 10.89 -2.08 -8.26
CA TRP A 95 10.05 -2.54 -9.37
C TRP A 95 10.81 -3.44 -10.37
N SER A 96 12.13 -3.32 -10.46
CA SER A 96 12.96 -4.20 -11.27
C SER A 96 13.18 -5.60 -10.67
N ARG A 97 12.86 -5.80 -9.38
CA ARG A 97 12.94 -7.12 -8.74
C ARG A 97 11.75 -8.00 -9.13
N PRO A 98 11.96 -9.28 -9.45
CA PRO A 98 10.85 -10.20 -9.73
C PRO A 98 9.88 -10.27 -8.55
N LEU A 99 8.59 -10.52 -8.84
CA LEU A 99 7.51 -10.56 -7.84
C LEU A 99 7.85 -11.43 -6.64
N ARG A 100 8.46 -12.59 -6.87
CA ARG A 100 8.90 -13.52 -5.82
C ARG A 100 9.79 -12.88 -4.76
N GLN A 101 10.66 -11.96 -5.15
CA GLN A 101 11.57 -11.28 -4.22
C GLN A 101 10.94 -10.07 -3.55
N ARG A 102 10.05 -9.39 -4.26
CA ARG A 102 9.37 -8.17 -3.81
C ARG A 102 8.18 -8.47 -2.90
N SER A 103 7.41 -9.48 -3.26
CA SER A 103 6.14 -9.83 -2.63
C SER A 103 5.94 -11.35 -2.66
N PRO A 104 6.68 -12.09 -1.80
CA PRO A 104 6.70 -13.54 -1.82
C PRO A 104 5.35 -14.16 -1.49
N VAL A 105 4.53 -13.55 -0.61
CA VAL A 105 3.21 -14.07 -0.26
C VAL A 105 2.27 -13.93 -1.45
N THR A 106 2.23 -12.77 -2.10
CA THR A 106 1.42 -12.59 -3.32
C THR A 106 1.80 -13.60 -4.39
N PHE A 107 3.11 -13.80 -4.62
CA PHE A 107 3.59 -14.81 -5.56
C PHE A 107 3.12 -16.22 -5.18
N THR A 108 3.25 -16.59 -3.91
CA THR A 108 2.83 -17.91 -3.40
C THR A 108 1.33 -18.12 -3.56
N LEU A 109 0.50 -17.11 -3.24
CA LEU A 109 -0.95 -17.17 -3.42
C LEU A 109 -1.33 -17.38 -4.89
N ILE A 110 -0.69 -16.67 -5.82
CA ILE A 110 -0.90 -16.87 -7.27
C ILE A 110 -0.57 -18.31 -7.65
N MET A 111 0.58 -18.83 -7.23
CA MET A 111 0.99 -20.20 -7.54
C MET A 111 0.04 -21.24 -6.96
N LEU A 112 -0.43 -21.06 -5.73
CA LEU A 112 -1.42 -21.94 -5.11
C LEU A 112 -2.73 -21.96 -5.88
N CYS A 113 -3.23 -20.79 -6.34
CA CYS A 113 -4.43 -20.74 -7.18
C CYS A 113 -4.24 -21.47 -8.51
N VAL A 114 -3.09 -21.27 -9.17
CA VAL A 114 -2.78 -21.97 -10.43
C VAL A 114 -2.73 -23.48 -10.21
N PHE A 115 -1.99 -23.95 -9.19
CA PHE A 115 -1.90 -25.39 -8.91
C PHE A 115 -3.24 -26.01 -8.51
N ALA A 116 -4.03 -25.34 -7.68
CA ALA A 116 -5.35 -25.83 -7.29
C ALA A 116 -6.30 -25.90 -8.50
N SER A 117 -6.28 -24.89 -9.37
CA SER A 117 -7.09 -24.88 -10.59
C SER A 117 -6.73 -26.03 -11.55
N LEU A 118 -5.43 -26.30 -11.74
CA LEU A 118 -4.98 -27.43 -12.55
C LEU A 118 -5.33 -28.78 -11.91
N ALA A 119 -5.13 -28.91 -10.59
CA ALA A 119 -5.42 -30.15 -9.86
C ALA A 119 -6.91 -30.49 -9.81
N THR A 120 -7.81 -29.52 -9.98
CA THR A 120 -9.26 -29.70 -9.99
C THR A 120 -9.88 -29.59 -11.38
N ASN A 121 -9.06 -29.56 -12.42
CA ASN A 121 -9.50 -29.29 -13.78
C ASN A 121 -10.43 -28.06 -13.83
N PHE A 122 -9.95 -26.94 -13.29
CA PHE A 122 -10.73 -25.69 -13.16
C PHE A 122 -12.09 -25.91 -12.48
N GLY A 123 -12.08 -26.62 -11.36
CA GLY A 123 -13.27 -26.86 -10.54
C GLY A 123 -14.29 -27.83 -11.16
N GLN A 124 -14.02 -28.38 -12.34
CA GLN A 124 -14.94 -29.32 -12.99
C GLN A 124 -14.84 -30.74 -12.41
N ASP A 125 -13.67 -31.13 -11.90
CA ASP A 125 -13.50 -32.41 -11.19
C ASP A 125 -13.83 -32.27 -9.72
N ILE A 126 -15.12 -32.17 -9.40
CA ILE A 126 -15.65 -32.03 -8.05
C ILE A 126 -15.40 -33.28 -7.17
N ARG A 127 -15.00 -34.42 -7.76
CA ARG A 127 -14.68 -35.65 -7.05
C ARG A 127 -13.19 -35.80 -6.77
N SER A 128 -12.35 -34.92 -7.30
CA SER A 128 -10.92 -34.95 -6.99
C SER A 128 -10.67 -34.69 -5.50
N LEU A 129 -9.64 -35.34 -4.97
CA LEU A 129 -9.20 -35.10 -3.59
C LEU A 129 -8.86 -33.62 -3.34
N ALA A 130 -8.33 -32.93 -4.34
CA ALA A 130 -8.01 -31.51 -4.26
C ALA A 130 -9.27 -30.65 -4.11
N PHE A 131 -10.32 -30.90 -4.88
CA PHE A 131 -11.59 -30.19 -4.74
C PHE A 131 -12.23 -30.46 -3.38
N SER A 132 -12.34 -31.74 -3.01
CA SER A 132 -12.91 -32.19 -1.73
C SER A 132 -12.19 -31.54 -0.54
N ALA A 133 -10.85 -31.44 -0.56
CA ALA A 133 -10.06 -30.81 0.49
C ALA A 133 -10.21 -29.29 0.58
N LEU A 134 -10.40 -28.60 -0.55
CA LEU A 134 -10.36 -27.13 -0.64
C LEU A 134 -11.76 -26.48 -0.66
N ALA A 135 -12.81 -27.19 -1.10
CA ALA A 135 -14.18 -26.65 -1.14
C ALA A 135 -14.70 -26.28 0.24
N PHE A 136 -15.60 -25.30 0.28
CA PHE A 136 -16.26 -24.86 1.51
C PHE A 136 -16.99 -26.02 2.22
N CYS A 137 -17.72 -26.78 1.45
CA CYS A 137 -18.32 -28.04 1.85
C CYS A 137 -18.24 -29.03 0.72
N GLU A 138 -18.00 -30.29 1.03
CA GLU A 138 -18.06 -31.36 0.02
C GLU A 138 -19.51 -31.55 -0.44
N PRO A 139 -19.75 -31.67 -1.78
CA PRO A 139 -21.09 -31.80 -2.31
C PRO A 139 -21.89 -32.96 -1.68
N ASP A 140 -21.26 -34.12 -1.50
CA ASP A 140 -21.92 -35.30 -0.91
C ASP A 140 -22.27 -35.10 0.58
N VAL A 141 -21.45 -34.34 1.32
CA VAL A 141 -21.74 -34.00 2.72
C VAL A 141 -22.89 -32.99 2.79
N TYR A 142 -22.87 -31.98 1.91
CA TYR A 142 -23.94 -31.00 1.85
C TYR A 142 -25.28 -31.60 1.48
N LEU A 143 -25.33 -32.50 0.48
CA LEU A 143 -26.56 -33.20 0.09
C LEU A 143 -27.18 -34.06 1.23
N LYS A 144 -26.34 -34.58 2.12
CA LYS A 144 -26.81 -35.41 3.26
C LYS A 144 -27.22 -34.57 4.46
N SER A 145 -26.48 -33.50 4.77
CA SER A 145 -26.65 -32.70 5.99
C SER A 145 -27.55 -31.50 5.80
N LEU A 146 -27.64 -30.98 4.57
CA LEU A 146 -28.21 -29.68 4.20
C LEU A 146 -27.60 -28.49 4.96
N ASP A 147 -26.44 -28.70 5.60
CA ASP A 147 -25.68 -27.70 6.34
C ASP A 147 -24.26 -27.63 5.83
N GLY A 148 -23.93 -26.58 5.10
CA GLY A 148 -22.59 -26.33 4.56
C GLY A 148 -21.50 -26.13 5.60
N LEU A 149 -21.85 -25.90 6.86
CA LEU A 149 -20.89 -25.78 7.97
C LEU A 149 -20.62 -27.11 8.70
N THR A 150 -21.22 -28.22 8.28
CA THR A 150 -21.07 -29.52 8.93
C THR A 150 -19.59 -29.90 9.13
N GLN A 151 -18.76 -29.76 8.09
CA GLN A 151 -17.34 -30.09 8.19
C GLN A 151 -16.54 -29.06 8.97
N VAL A 152 -16.92 -27.79 8.94
CA VAL A 152 -16.31 -26.73 9.76
C VAL A 152 -16.60 -27.00 11.24
N LYS A 153 -17.84 -27.37 11.59
CA LYS A 153 -18.24 -27.76 12.95
C LYS A 153 -17.51 -29.01 13.42
N ALA A 154 -17.13 -29.90 12.50
CA ALA A 154 -16.28 -31.07 12.76
C ALA A 154 -14.78 -30.75 12.87
N GLY A 155 -14.39 -29.46 12.88
CA GLY A 155 -13.00 -29.01 13.09
C GLY A 155 -12.23 -28.70 11.82
N GLN A 156 -12.82 -28.82 10.62
CA GLN A 156 -12.15 -28.51 9.36
C GLN A 156 -12.19 -27.00 9.07
N LEU A 157 -11.57 -26.20 9.96
CA LEU A 157 -11.64 -24.73 9.92
C LEU A 157 -10.99 -24.11 8.68
N TRP A 158 -10.06 -24.81 8.02
CA TRP A 158 -9.43 -24.34 6.79
C TRP A 158 -10.44 -24.10 5.67
N ARG A 159 -11.58 -24.78 5.66
CA ARG A 159 -12.66 -24.62 4.67
C ARG A 159 -13.29 -23.23 4.67
N LEU A 160 -13.12 -22.47 5.73
CA LEU A 160 -13.52 -21.05 5.76
C LEU A 160 -12.62 -20.19 4.84
N VAL A 161 -11.43 -20.67 4.50
CA VAL A 161 -10.43 -19.94 3.72
C VAL A 161 -10.18 -20.58 2.36
N THR A 162 -10.00 -21.90 2.30
CA THR A 162 -9.46 -22.61 1.13
C THR A 162 -10.26 -22.50 -0.18
N PRO A 163 -11.59 -22.22 -0.20
CA PRO A 163 -12.31 -22.01 -1.46
C PRO A 163 -11.73 -20.91 -2.36
N ILE A 164 -10.98 -19.96 -1.79
CA ILE A 164 -10.33 -18.90 -2.56
C ILE A 164 -9.31 -19.41 -3.57
N PHE A 165 -8.78 -20.62 -3.39
CA PHE A 165 -7.79 -21.20 -4.32
C PHE A 165 -8.42 -21.90 -5.52
N LEU A 166 -9.70 -22.26 -5.44
CA LEU A 166 -10.44 -22.92 -6.53
C LEU A 166 -10.92 -21.88 -7.56
N HIS A 167 -10.92 -22.25 -8.85
CA HIS A 167 -11.45 -21.39 -9.92
C HIS A 167 -12.23 -22.24 -10.94
N GLY A 168 -13.32 -21.68 -11.46
CA GLY A 168 -14.24 -22.41 -12.34
C GLY A 168 -13.84 -22.47 -13.82
N ASP A 169 -12.95 -21.58 -14.25
CA ASP A 169 -12.43 -21.52 -15.61
C ASP A 169 -11.14 -20.68 -15.71
N VAL A 170 -10.53 -20.70 -16.90
CA VAL A 170 -9.26 -20.03 -17.18
C VAL A 170 -9.38 -18.51 -17.08
N LEU A 171 -10.47 -17.92 -17.57
CA LEU A 171 -10.67 -16.46 -17.53
C LEU A 171 -10.91 -15.99 -16.11
N HIS A 172 -11.68 -16.74 -15.33
CA HIS A 172 -11.90 -16.47 -13.91
C HIS A 172 -10.59 -16.47 -13.12
N LEU A 173 -9.74 -17.49 -13.33
CA LEU A 173 -8.40 -17.53 -12.74
C LEU A 173 -7.56 -16.33 -13.20
N PHE A 174 -7.52 -16.06 -14.52
CA PHE A 174 -6.70 -14.99 -15.08
C PHE A 174 -7.05 -13.63 -14.47
N PHE A 175 -8.32 -13.25 -14.42
CA PHE A 175 -8.71 -11.95 -13.87
C PHE A 175 -8.45 -11.85 -12.37
N ASN A 176 -8.67 -12.92 -11.61
CA ASN A 176 -8.32 -12.93 -10.19
C ASN A 176 -6.83 -12.73 -9.96
N MET A 177 -5.98 -13.43 -10.70
CA MET A 177 -4.52 -13.31 -10.59
C MET A 177 -4.03 -11.94 -11.08
N TRP A 178 -4.64 -11.41 -12.12
CA TRP A 178 -4.35 -10.04 -12.60
C TRP A 178 -4.57 -9.00 -11.50
N TRP A 179 -5.73 -9.02 -10.86
CA TRP A 179 -6.03 -8.11 -9.76
C TRP A 179 -5.17 -8.36 -8.53
N LEU A 180 -4.94 -9.61 -8.18
CA LEU A 180 -4.05 -9.95 -7.06
C LEU A 180 -2.62 -9.48 -7.33
N TYR A 181 -2.12 -9.60 -8.56
CA TYR A 181 -0.82 -9.09 -8.98
C TYR A 181 -0.73 -7.56 -8.86
N GLY A 182 -1.80 -6.83 -9.15
CA GLY A 182 -1.85 -5.36 -9.05
C GLY A 182 -2.02 -4.84 -7.63
N LEU A 183 -2.89 -5.46 -6.83
CA LEU A 183 -3.27 -4.98 -5.49
C LEU A 183 -2.44 -5.60 -4.37
N GLY A 184 -2.14 -6.90 -4.45
CA GLY A 184 -1.45 -7.65 -3.39
C GLY A 184 -0.08 -7.07 -3.01
N PRO A 185 0.83 -6.84 -3.97
CA PRO A 185 2.15 -6.28 -3.67
C PRO A 185 2.11 -4.91 -3.00
N GLN A 186 1.09 -4.12 -3.29
CA GLN A 186 0.93 -2.82 -2.66
C GLN A 186 0.70 -2.94 -1.15
N VAL A 187 -0.07 -3.93 -0.72
CA VAL A 187 -0.34 -4.17 0.70
C VAL A 187 0.82 -4.92 1.34
N GLU A 188 1.32 -5.97 0.70
CA GLU A 188 2.39 -6.81 1.24
C GLU A 188 3.67 -6.01 1.51
N THR A 189 4.10 -5.16 0.57
CA THR A 189 5.33 -4.37 0.73
C THR A 189 5.23 -3.31 1.83
N ARG A 190 4.03 -2.76 2.06
CA ARG A 190 3.81 -1.72 3.07
C ARG A 190 3.54 -2.27 4.46
N ARG A 191 2.80 -3.37 4.54
CA ARG A 191 2.39 -3.97 5.82
C ARG A 191 3.28 -5.12 6.27
N GLY A 192 4.07 -5.66 5.36
CA GLY A 192 4.88 -6.87 5.54
C GLY A 192 4.09 -8.15 5.31
N PRO A 193 4.80 -9.27 5.09
CA PRO A 193 4.20 -10.53 4.66
C PRO A 193 3.22 -11.12 5.68
N ILE A 194 3.55 -11.10 6.96
CA ILE A 194 2.70 -11.70 8.01
C ILE A 194 1.35 -10.97 8.10
N ARG A 195 1.36 -9.61 8.15
CA ARG A 195 0.11 -8.83 8.22
C ARG A 195 -0.71 -8.98 6.94
N PHE A 196 -0.04 -9.15 5.80
CA PHE A 196 -0.73 -9.41 4.55
C PHE A 196 -1.43 -10.77 4.54
N VAL A 197 -0.77 -11.85 5.02
CA VAL A 197 -1.42 -13.16 5.19
C VAL A 197 -2.63 -13.06 6.11
N LEU A 198 -2.49 -12.42 7.28
CA LEU A 198 -3.61 -12.22 8.21
C LEU A 198 -4.78 -11.47 7.57
N LEU A 199 -4.48 -10.41 6.81
CA LEU A 199 -5.51 -9.67 6.07
C LEU A 199 -6.20 -10.58 5.05
N VAL A 200 -5.47 -11.34 4.24
CA VAL A 200 -6.04 -12.28 3.27
C VAL A 200 -6.95 -13.31 3.94
N VAL A 201 -6.52 -13.87 5.06
CA VAL A 201 -7.33 -14.84 5.83
C VAL A 201 -8.62 -14.21 6.34
N LEU A 202 -8.56 -13.01 6.92
CA LEU A 202 -9.75 -12.30 7.41
C LEU A 202 -10.73 -11.96 6.28
N LEU A 203 -10.21 -11.49 5.14
CA LEU A 203 -11.02 -11.19 3.96
C LEU A 203 -11.64 -12.45 3.38
N ALA A 204 -10.90 -13.56 3.31
CA ALA A 204 -11.41 -14.85 2.86
C ALA A 204 -12.56 -15.35 3.76
N ILE A 205 -12.38 -15.34 5.07
CA ILE A 205 -13.41 -15.77 6.03
C ILE A 205 -14.67 -14.91 5.87
N ALA A 206 -14.52 -13.58 5.86
CA ALA A 206 -15.65 -12.66 5.74
C ALA A 206 -16.41 -12.84 4.42
N SER A 207 -15.69 -12.92 3.31
CA SER A 207 -16.30 -13.09 1.98
C SER A 207 -16.97 -14.45 1.82
N ASN A 208 -16.31 -15.53 2.24
CA ASN A 208 -16.84 -16.88 2.11
C ASN A 208 -18.06 -17.12 3.02
N LEU A 209 -18.05 -16.61 4.25
CA LEU A 209 -19.19 -16.71 5.14
C LEU A 209 -20.39 -15.91 4.61
N LEU A 210 -20.18 -14.69 4.12
CA LEU A 210 -21.28 -13.91 3.56
C LEU A 210 -21.89 -14.61 2.35
N GLN A 211 -21.08 -15.15 1.45
CA GLN A 211 -21.55 -15.94 0.31
C GLN A 211 -22.34 -17.17 0.76
N TYR A 212 -21.83 -17.91 1.74
CA TYR A 212 -22.54 -19.08 2.26
C TYR A 212 -23.92 -18.74 2.84
N PHE A 213 -24.02 -17.69 3.65
CA PHE A 213 -25.28 -17.34 4.29
C PHE A 213 -26.35 -16.86 3.31
N PHE A 214 -25.96 -16.25 2.19
CA PHE A 214 -26.93 -15.71 1.22
C PHE A 214 -27.16 -16.60 0.00
N SER A 215 -26.20 -17.48 -0.36
CA SER A 215 -26.29 -18.26 -1.60
C SER A 215 -25.85 -19.73 -1.43
N GLY A 216 -25.51 -20.16 -0.21
CA GLY A 216 -25.09 -21.54 0.07
C GLY A 216 -23.60 -21.82 -0.22
N PRO A 217 -23.15 -23.09 -0.10
CA PRO A 217 -21.75 -23.45 -0.06
C PRO A 217 -21.08 -23.63 -1.43
N ASN A 218 -21.83 -23.52 -2.53
CA ASN A 218 -21.35 -23.78 -3.88
C ASN A 218 -20.75 -22.54 -4.51
N PHE A 219 -19.54 -22.20 -4.08
CA PHE A 219 -18.78 -21.06 -4.63
C PHE A 219 -17.28 -21.36 -4.60
N LEU A 220 -16.54 -20.61 -5.42
CA LEU A 220 -15.09 -20.71 -5.54
C LEU A 220 -14.52 -19.40 -6.11
N GLY A 221 -13.26 -19.13 -5.83
CA GLY A 221 -12.53 -18.00 -6.42
C GLY A 221 -11.92 -17.05 -5.42
N PHE A 222 -10.83 -16.43 -5.83
CA PHE A 222 -10.09 -15.44 -5.04
C PHE A 222 -10.77 -14.06 -5.02
N SER A 223 -11.81 -13.86 -5.80
CA SER A 223 -12.44 -12.56 -6.08
C SER A 223 -12.94 -11.84 -4.83
N GLY A 224 -13.48 -12.56 -3.83
CA GLY A 224 -13.88 -11.97 -2.58
C GLY A 224 -12.71 -11.28 -1.85
N VAL A 225 -11.53 -11.91 -1.84
CA VAL A 225 -10.31 -11.31 -1.30
C VAL A 225 -9.83 -10.15 -2.16
N VAL A 226 -9.92 -10.24 -3.49
CA VAL A 226 -9.58 -9.15 -4.42
C VAL A 226 -10.43 -7.91 -4.15
N TYR A 227 -11.75 -8.06 -4.00
CA TYR A 227 -12.63 -6.96 -3.59
C TYR A 227 -12.31 -6.45 -2.20
N GLY A 228 -11.90 -7.33 -1.30
CA GLY A 228 -11.40 -6.95 0.02
C GLY A 228 -10.13 -6.10 -0.04
N LEU A 229 -9.18 -6.45 -0.89
CA LEU A 229 -7.97 -5.66 -1.11
C LEU A 229 -8.30 -4.30 -1.76
N LEU A 230 -9.24 -4.26 -2.70
CA LEU A 230 -9.75 -3.01 -3.27
C LEU A 230 -10.30 -2.11 -2.16
N GLY A 231 -11.22 -2.61 -1.34
CA GLY A 231 -11.81 -1.87 -0.22
C GLY A 231 -10.77 -1.40 0.79
N TYR A 232 -9.82 -2.26 1.14
CA TYR A 232 -8.73 -1.93 2.05
C TYR A 232 -7.86 -0.78 1.52
N ILE A 233 -7.40 -0.87 0.27
CA ILE A 233 -6.57 0.17 -0.37
C ILE A 233 -7.36 1.47 -0.50
N TRP A 234 -8.63 1.40 -0.92
CA TRP A 234 -9.49 2.56 -1.06
C TRP A 234 -9.67 3.31 0.27
N SER A 235 -10.04 2.59 1.32
CA SER A 235 -10.19 3.16 2.66
C SER A 235 -8.86 3.76 3.17
N ARG A 236 -7.74 3.05 3.01
CA ARG A 236 -6.42 3.58 3.41
C ARG A 236 -6.04 4.85 2.67
N LYS A 237 -6.37 4.93 1.38
CA LYS A 237 -6.11 6.13 0.57
C LYS A 237 -6.97 7.32 1.00
N THR A 238 -8.20 7.06 1.48
CA THR A 238 -9.11 8.11 1.96
C THR A 238 -8.75 8.63 3.35
N VAL A 239 -8.32 7.73 4.26
CA VAL A 239 -8.02 8.07 5.66
C VAL A 239 -6.64 8.70 5.83
N ASP A 240 -5.68 8.36 4.97
CA ASP A 240 -4.30 8.85 5.04
C ASP A 240 -3.97 9.68 3.80
N PRO A 241 -3.95 11.04 3.91
CA PRO A 241 -3.60 11.93 2.80
C PRO A 241 -2.18 11.70 2.23
N HIS A 242 -1.28 11.13 3.02
CA HIS A 242 0.09 10.79 2.60
C HIS A 242 0.22 9.34 2.12
N SER A 243 -0.92 8.67 1.94
CA SER A 243 -0.95 7.29 1.49
C SER A 243 -0.26 7.11 0.13
N THR A 244 0.71 6.22 0.07
CA THR A 244 1.41 5.85 -1.17
C THR A 244 0.70 4.74 -1.96
N TYR A 245 -0.48 4.29 -1.52
CA TYR A 245 -1.29 3.32 -2.27
C TYR A 245 -1.76 3.91 -3.59
N GLN A 246 -1.62 3.13 -4.65
CA GLN A 246 -2.04 3.52 -5.99
C GLN A 246 -3.33 2.79 -6.35
N LEU A 247 -4.38 3.55 -6.57
CA LEU A 247 -5.67 3.05 -7.03
C LEU A 247 -6.20 4.05 -8.05
N SER A 248 -6.25 3.64 -9.32
CA SER A 248 -6.79 4.49 -10.37
C SER A 248 -8.33 4.50 -10.31
N GLU A 249 -8.93 5.61 -10.69
CA GLU A 249 -10.39 5.74 -10.77
C GLU A 249 -10.98 4.71 -11.74
N MET A 250 -10.27 4.43 -12.84
CA MET A 250 -10.69 3.41 -13.81
C MET A 250 -10.71 2.00 -13.20
N THR A 251 -9.75 1.67 -12.32
CA THR A 251 -9.77 0.39 -11.59
C THR A 251 -11.01 0.29 -10.71
N VAL A 252 -11.31 1.33 -9.95
CA VAL A 252 -12.50 1.37 -9.07
C VAL A 252 -13.76 1.26 -9.91
N LEU A 253 -13.89 2.07 -10.97
CA LEU A 253 -15.05 2.07 -11.85
C LEU A 253 -15.28 0.70 -12.50
N PHE A 254 -14.21 0.08 -13.03
CA PHE A 254 -14.31 -1.23 -13.66
C PHE A 254 -14.74 -2.31 -12.66
N MET A 255 -14.11 -2.36 -11.48
CA MET A 255 -14.43 -3.37 -10.47
C MET A 255 -15.83 -3.16 -9.90
N LEU A 256 -16.25 -1.93 -9.60
CA LEU A 256 -17.61 -1.64 -9.12
C LEU A 256 -18.66 -1.87 -10.22
N GLY A 257 -18.32 -1.59 -11.48
CA GLY A 257 -19.17 -1.90 -12.62
C GLY A 257 -19.40 -3.41 -12.75
N TYR A 258 -18.35 -4.21 -12.67
CA TYR A 258 -18.46 -5.67 -12.69
C TYR A 258 -19.24 -6.21 -11.48
N PHE A 259 -19.03 -5.63 -10.30
CA PHE A 259 -19.81 -5.92 -9.10
C PHE A 259 -21.31 -5.68 -9.31
N ALA A 260 -21.69 -4.51 -9.85
CA ALA A 260 -23.07 -4.18 -10.14
C ALA A 260 -23.69 -5.12 -11.20
N LEU A 261 -22.94 -5.44 -12.26
CA LEU A 261 -23.38 -6.38 -13.29
C LEU A 261 -23.65 -7.79 -12.73
N GLY A 262 -22.87 -8.25 -11.74
CA GLY A 262 -23.12 -9.51 -11.07
C GLY A 262 -24.50 -9.56 -10.40
N PHE A 263 -24.84 -8.56 -9.61
CA PHE A 263 -26.15 -8.46 -8.96
C PHE A 263 -27.29 -8.26 -9.96
N LEU A 264 -27.09 -7.45 -11.00
CA LEU A 264 -28.10 -7.29 -12.07
C LEU A 264 -28.35 -8.64 -12.79
N GLY A 265 -27.30 -9.44 -13.02
CA GLY A 265 -27.43 -10.77 -13.58
C GLY A 265 -28.23 -11.74 -12.69
N ASP A 266 -28.05 -11.67 -11.37
CA ASP A 266 -28.83 -12.45 -10.42
C ASP A 266 -30.31 -12.06 -10.43
N PHE A 267 -30.63 -10.78 -10.59
CA PHE A 267 -32.02 -10.31 -10.74
C PHE A 267 -32.64 -10.68 -12.09
N ALA A 268 -31.84 -10.70 -13.16
CA ALA A 268 -32.33 -10.96 -14.51
C ALA A 268 -32.52 -12.44 -14.84
N SER A 269 -31.87 -13.34 -14.10
CA SER A 269 -31.87 -14.78 -14.33
C SER A 269 -32.44 -15.54 -13.14
N SER A 270 -33.40 -16.39 -13.38
CA SER A 270 -33.93 -17.31 -12.35
C SER A 270 -32.89 -18.34 -11.87
N GLN A 271 -31.80 -18.53 -12.61
CA GLN A 271 -30.68 -19.41 -12.25
C GLN A 271 -29.50 -18.65 -11.64
N GLY A 272 -29.59 -17.33 -11.48
CA GLY A 272 -28.53 -16.47 -11.03
C GLY A 272 -27.47 -16.17 -12.11
N SER A 273 -26.53 -15.29 -11.79
CA SER A 273 -25.42 -14.90 -12.68
C SER A 273 -24.30 -15.93 -12.73
N GLY A 274 -24.30 -16.89 -11.81
CA GLY A 274 -23.16 -17.80 -11.58
C GLY A 274 -21.96 -17.11 -10.91
N ILE A 275 -22.10 -15.83 -10.55
CA ILE A 275 -21.06 -15.05 -9.88
C ILE A 275 -21.31 -15.05 -8.36
N ALA A 276 -20.26 -15.23 -7.58
CA ALA A 276 -20.34 -15.20 -6.11
C ALA A 276 -20.46 -13.76 -5.57
N ASN A 277 -21.57 -13.08 -5.88
CA ASN A 277 -21.77 -11.65 -5.61
C ASN A 277 -21.72 -11.27 -4.14
N TRP A 278 -22.22 -12.13 -3.26
CA TRP A 278 -22.14 -11.90 -1.82
C TRP A 278 -20.72 -12.05 -1.26
N SER A 279 -19.88 -12.89 -1.92
CA SER A 279 -18.45 -12.95 -1.61
C SER A 279 -17.77 -11.63 -1.94
N HIS A 280 -18.08 -11.03 -3.09
CA HIS A 280 -17.57 -9.72 -3.47
C HIS A 280 -17.99 -8.63 -2.48
N ALA A 281 -19.28 -8.60 -2.10
CA ALA A 281 -19.82 -7.66 -1.12
C ALA A 281 -19.14 -7.82 0.25
N GLY A 282 -19.05 -9.06 0.74
CA GLY A 282 -18.41 -9.38 2.04
C GLY A 282 -16.94 -8.98 2.07
N GLY A 283 -16.22 -9.28 1.01
CA GLY A 283 -14.82 -8.87 0.86
C GLY A 283 -14.66 -7.36 0.86
N LEU A 284 -15.42 -6.66 0.00
CA LEU A 284 -15.36 -5.20 -0.13
C LEU A 284 -15.63 -4.50 1.21
N VAL A 285 -16.73 -4.87 1.89
CA VAL A 285 -17.10 -4.27 3.19
C VAL A 285 -16.04 -4.56 4.25
N ALA A 286 -15.59 -5.82 4.37
CA ALA A 286 -14.53 -6.19 5.31
C ALA A 286 -13.24 -5.41 5.03
N GLY A 287 -12.87 -5.26 3.75
CA GLY A 287 -11.70 -4.50 3.34
C GLY A 287 -11.80 -3.02 3.70
N LEU A 288 -12.95 -2.38 3.44
CA LEU A 288 -13.21 -0.99 3.83
C LEU A 288 -13.06 -0.80 5.35
N VAL A 289 -13.68 -1.67 6.15
CA VAL A 289 -13.60 -1.62 7.61
C VAL A 289 -12.16 -1.80 8.09
N LEU A 290 -11.48 -2.85 7.64
CA LEU A 290 -10.09 -3.14 8.05
C LEU A 290 -9.11 -2.04 7.58
N GLY A 291 -9.36 -1.43 6.43
CA GLY A 291 -8.57 -0.29 5.95
C GLY A 291 -8.79 0.97 6.76
N TYR A 292 -9.98 1.18 7.32
CA TYR A 292 -10.28 2.33 8.17
C TYR A 292 -9.64 2.22 9.57
N LEU A 293 -9.46 1.01 10.08
CA LEU A 293 -8.87 0.80 11.41
C LEU A 293 -7.42 1.29 11.45
N PRO A 294 -7.01 1.98 12.55
CA PRO A 294 -5.64 2.40 12.77
C PRO A 294 -4.76 1.19 13.13
N LEU A 295 -4.60 0.26 12.19
CA LEU A 295 -3.67 -0.85 12.35
C LEU A 295 -2.25 -0.28 12.38
N GLY A 296 -1.63 -0.25 13.54
CA GLY A 296 -0.40 0.40 13.93
C GLY A 296 0.59 0.68 12.80
N ARG A 297 1.03 1.93 12.70
CA ARG A 297 2.19 2.33 11.93
C ARG A 297 3.36 1.43 12.34
N ARG A 298 4.13 0.90 11.40
CA ARG A 298 5.49 0.47 11.76
C ARG A 298 6.14 1.69 12.37
N GLY A 299 6.47 1.64 13.66
CA GLY A 299 7.29 2.65 14.30
C GLY A 299 8.58 2.78 13.49
N GLY A 300 8.78 3.94 12.88
CA GLY A 300 9.90 4.24 12.01
C GLY A 300 9.46 5.11 10.83
N GLU A 301 8.83 6.25 11.10
CA GLU A 301 8.90 7.47 10.29
C GLU A 301 9.69 8.50 11.07
#